data_ea70847a8d9532b3b1c260aa8fcbfda4
#
_entry.id   ea70847a8d9532b3b1c260aa8fcbfda4
#
_cell.length_a   1.000
_cell.length_b   1.000
_cell.length_c   1.000
_cell.angle_alpha   90.00
_cell.angle_beta   90.00
_cell.angle_gamma   90.00
#
_symmetry.space_group_name_H-M   'P 1'
#
loop_
_entity.id
_entity.type
_entity.pdbx_description
1 polymer ?
#
loop_
_entity_poly.entity_id
_entity_poly.type
_entity_poly.pdbx_seq_one_letter_code
_entity_poly.pdbx_strand_id
1 'polypeptide(L)'
;MAERKEPWFVSNDVKKEYMDALVPELKLLRAKVNISQDELASILSISRQTYCQIENGNKDMSWNIYLSLIFFFDSLEETSKLISLLGIYPRQFVDQIKLAAQERQMV
;
A
#
# COMPACT_ATOMS: atom_id res chain seq x y z
N MET A 1 16.14 19.32 -19.75
CA MET A 1 15.09 19.96 -18.97
C MET A 1 15.16 19.51 -17.52
N ALA A 2 15.19 20.43 -16.61
CA ALA A 2 15.23 20.06 -15.20
C ALA A 2 13.92 19.38 -14.80
N GLU A 3 14.05 18.22 -14.20
CA GLU A 3 12.89 17.52 -13.69
C GLU A 3 12.37 18.23 -12.45
N ARG A 4 11.11 18.56 -12.49
CA ARG A 4 10.49 19.22 -11.36
C ARG A 4 10.10 18.20 -10.30
N LYS A 5 10.63 18.38 -9.09
CA LYS A 5 10.28 17.52 -7.97
C LYS A 5 9.36 18.26 -7.04
N GLU A 6 8.15 17.76 -6.91
CA GLU A 6 7.23 18.26 -5.92
C GLU A 6 7.60 17.71 -4.56
N PRO A 7 7.36 18.45 -3.46
CA PRO A 7 7.65 17.94 -2.11
C PRO A 7 6.95 16.63 -1.79
N TRP A 8 5.79 16.42 -2.42
CA TRP A 8 4.96 15.22 -2.19
C TRP A 8 5.28 14.09 -3.18
N PHE A 9 6.24 14.31 -4.05
CA PHE A 9 6.53 13.36 -5.13
C PHE A 9 7.21 12.10 -4.59
N VAL A 10 6.71 10.95 -5.03
CA VAL A 10 7.35 9.67 -4.81
C VAL A 10 7.45 8.99 -6.18
N SER A 11 8.65 8.50 -6.53
CA SER A 11 8.88 7.94 -7.85
C SER A 11 8.07 6.68 -8.08
N ASN A 12 7.80 6.39 -9.35
CA ASN A 12 7.10 5.17 -9.73
C ASN A 12 7.89 3.92 -9.36
N ASP A 13 9.22 3.99 -9.38
CA ASP A 13 10.07 2.87 -8.97
C ASP A 13 9.89 2.53 -7.51
N VAL A 14 9.84 3.53 -6.64
CA VAL A 14 9.60 3.32 -5.20
C VAL A 14 8.21 2.75 -4.97
N LYS A 15 7.20 3.30 -5.65
CA LYS A 15 5.83 2.78 -5.54
C LYS A 15 5.77 1.31 -5.95
N LYS A 16 6.45 0.97 -7.06
CA LYS A 16 6.46 -0.40 -7.55
C LYS A 16 7.11 -1.35 -6.55
N GLU A 17 8.20 -0.93 -5.92
CA GLU A 17 8.86 -1.75 -4.91
C GLU A 17 7.91 -2.11 -3.77
N TYR A 18 7.16 -1.13 -3.27
CA TYR A 18 6.19 -1.38 -2.20
C TYR A 18 5.05 -2.28 -2.65
N MET A 19 4.52 -2.06 -3.85
CA MET A 19 3.44 -2.88 -4.39
C MET A 19 3.90 -4.31 -4.60
N ASP A 20 5.08 -4.50 -5.17
CA ASP A 20 5.64 -5.83 -5.42
C ASP A 20 5.93 -6.57 -4.11
N ALA A 21 6.32 -5.85 -3.08
CA ALA A 21 6.57 -6.46 -1.77
C ALA A 21 5.29 -6.91 -1.08
N LEU A 22 4.18 -6.21 -1.31
CA LEU A 22 2.90 -6.52 -0.67
C LEU A 22 2.24 -7.77 -1.27
N VAL A 23 2.28 -7.93 -2.58
CA VAL A 23 1.52 -8.99 -3.27
C VAL A 23 1.74 -10.39 -2.67
N PRO A 24 2.99 -10.86 -2.46
CA PRO A 24 3.17 -12.22 -1.92
C PRO A 24 2.69 -12.39 -0.48
N GLU A 25 2.43 -11.30 0.24
CA GLU A 25 2.00 -11.35 1.62
C GLU A 25 0.48 -11.25 1.79
N LEU A 26 -0.27 -11.00 0.73
CA LEU A 26 -1.70 -10.75 0.83
C LEU A 26 -2.49 -11.92 1.41
N LYS A 27 -2.16 -13.15 1.02
CA LYS A 27 -2.84 -14.33 1.53
C LYS A 27 -2.65 -14.48 3.04
N LEU A 28 -1.42 -14.27 3.51
CA LEU A 28 -1.11 -14.35 4.93
C LEU A 28 -1.85 -13.26 5.70
N LEU A 29 -1.82 -12.04 5.20
CA LEU A 29 -2.50 -10.92 5.85
C LEU A 29 -4.01 -11.16 5.95
N ARG A 30 -4.63 -11.65 4.88
CA ARG A 30 -6.05 -11.98 4.91
C ARG A 30 -6.36 -13.07 5.93
N ALA A 31 -5.51 -14.10 5.96
CA ALA A 31 -5.70 -15.21 6.89
C ALA A 31 -5.62 -14.75 8.34
N LYS A 32 -4.73 -13.82 8.64
CA LYS A 32 -4.55 -13.30 10.00
C LYS A 32 -5.80 -12.64 10.55
N VAL A 33 -6.58 -12.00 9.72
CA VAL A 33 -7.80 -11.29 10.14
C VAL A 33 -9.06 -11.98 9.64
N ASN A 34 -8.90 -13.15 9.04
CA ASN A 34 -10.01 -13.99 8.59
C ASN A 34 -10.96 -13.26 7.64
N ILE A 35 -10.40 -12.53 6.67
CA ILE A 35 -11.19 -11.84 5.65
C ILE A 35 -11.07 -12.58 4.31
N SER A 36 -12.20 -12.76 3.63
CA SER A 36 -12.23 -13.41 2.32
C SER A 36 -11.79 -12.47 1.21
N GLN A 37 -11.44 -13.03 0.06
CA GLN A 37 -11.14 -12.25 -1.12
C GLN A 37 -12.32 -11.37 -1.53
N ASP A 38 -13.53 -11.90 -1.45
CA ASP A 38 -14.74 -11.18 -1.82
C ASP A 38 -14.99 -9.99 -0.89
N GLU A 39 -14.83 -10.21 0.40
CA GLU A 39 -14.98 -9.16 1.39
C GLU A 39 -13.95 -8.05 1.21
N LEU A 40 -12.70 -8.43 0.99
CA LEU A 40 -11.65 -7.44 0.81
C LEU A 40 -11.83 -6.67 -0.49
N ALA A 41 -12.22 -7.34 -1.57
CA ALA A 41 -12.53 -6.69 -2.84
C ALA A 41 -13.65 -5.65 -2.66
N SER A 42 -14.67 -5.99 -1.87
CA SER A 42 -15.76 -5.07 -1.57
C SER A 42 -15.26 -3.81 -0.86
N ILE A 43 -14.38 -3.98 0.13
CA ILE A 43 -13.78 -2.85 0.84
C ILE A 43 -12.99 -1.96 -0.12
N LEU A 44 -12.30 -2.57 -1.08
CA LEU A 44 -11.48 -1.85 -2.05
C LEU A 44 -12.29 -1.27 -3.21
N SER A 45 -13.59 -1.56 -3.28
CA SER A 45 -14.49 -1.15 -4.37
C SER A 45 -14.05 -1.68 -5.74
N ILE A 46 -13.57 -2.91 -5.76
CA ILE A 46 -13.22 -3.61 -7.00
C ILE A 46 -13.94 -4.96 -7.02
N SER A 47 -13.99 -5.59 -8.20
CA SER A 47 -14.60 -6.91 -8.31
C SER A 47 -13.72 -7.97 -7.64
N ARG A 48 -14.34 -9.06 -7.19
CA ARG A 48 -13.61 -10.20 -6.66
C ARG A 48 -12.61 -10.74 -7.68
N GLN A 49 -13.03 -10.80 -8.95
CA GLN A 49 -12.16 -11.28 -10.03
C GLN A 49 -10.90 -10.42 -10.16
N THR A 50 -11.06 -9.10 -10.13
CA THR A 50 -9.92 -8.19 -10.18
C THR A 50 -8.99 -8.39 -8.98
N TYR A 51 -9.55 -8.52 -7.79
CA TYR A 51 -8.74 -8.75 -6.60
C TYR A 51 -7.96 -10.06 -6.70
N CYS A 52 -8.62 -11.14 -7.14
CA CYS A 52 -7.97 -12.44 -7.30
C CYS A 52 -6.78 -12.36 -8.25
N GLN A 53 -6.94 -11.64 -9.36
CA GLN A 53 -5.85 -11.47 -10.33
C GLN A 53 -4.67 -10.72 -9.72
N ILE A 54 -4.94 -9.71 -8.91
CA ILE A 54 -3.89 -8.95 -8.21
C ILE A 54 -3.16 -9.85 -7.22
N GLU A 55 -3.89 -10.56 -6.39
CA GLU A 55 -3.28 -11.45 -5.39
C GLU A 55 -2.46 -12.58 -6.02
N ASN A 56 -2.89 -13.07 -7.18
CA ASN A 56 -2.16 -14.11 -7.90
C ASN A 56 -1.00 -13.58 -8.73
N GLY A 57 -0.81 -12.27 -8.78
CA GLY A 57 0.28 -11.66 -9.56
C GLY A 57 0.02 -11.57 -11.04
N ASN A 58 -1.23 -11.83 -11.47
CA ASN A 58 -1.60 -11.79 -12.89
C ASN A 58 -2.01 -10.40 -13.37
N LYS A 59 -2.19 -9.48 -12.44
CA LYS A 59 -2.56 -8.10 -12.74
C LYS A 59 -1.87 -7.18 -11.74
N ASP A 60 -1.34 -6.08 -12.23
CA ASP A 60 -0.70 -5.09 -11.37
C ASP A 60 -1.76 -4.35 -10.56
N MET A 61 -1.46 -4.07 -9.29
CA MET A 61 -2.33 -3.21 -8.50
C MET A 61 -1.97 -1.74 -8.76
N SER A 62 -2.96 -0.88 -8.64
CA SER A 62 -2.71 0.55 -8.68
C SER A 62 -2.16 1.03 -7.33
N TRP A 63 -1.52 2.20 -7.34
CA TRP A 63 -1.06 2.80 -6.09
C TRP A 63 -2.21 3.07 -5.12
N ASN A 64 -3.38 3.45 -5.65
CA ASN A 64 -4.56 3.67 -4.81
C ASN A 64 -5.00 2.38 -4.12
N ILE A 65 -4.98 1.26 -4.81
CA ILE A 65 -5.32 -0.04 -4.21
C ILE A 65 -4.29 -0.39 -3.15
N TYR A 66 -3.01 -0.18 -3.43
CA TYR A 66 -1.95 -0.44 -2.46
C TYR A 66 -2.17 0.36 -1.17
N LEU A 67 -2.39 1.67 -1.30
CA LEU A 67 -2.60 2.53 -0.13
C LEU A 67 -3.84 2.11 0.66
N SER A 68 -4.91 1.71 -0.03
CA SER A 68 -6.12 1.23 0.63
C SER A 68 -5.88 -0.08 1.38
N LEU A 69 -5.12 -0.99 0.79
CA LEU A 69 -4.74 -2.25 1.45
C LEU A 69 -3.90 -1.99 2.70
N ILE A 70 -2.91 -1.12 2.58
CA ILE A 70 -2.06 -0.76 3.72
C ILE A 70 -2.92 -0.12 4.82
N PHE A 71 -3.79 0.81 4.46
CA PHE A 71 -4.68 1.45 5.43
C PHE A 71 -5.52 0.41 6.16
N PHE A 72 -6.12 -0.53 5.42
CA PHE A 72 -6.95 -1.57 6.01
C PHE A 72 -6.16 -2.45 6.98
N PHE A 73 -5.05 -3.00 6.53
CA PHE A 73 -4.27 -3.92 7.36
C PHE A 73 -3.55 -3.22 8.52
N ASP A 74 -3.17 -1.95 8.32
CA ASP A 74 -2.55 -1.18 9.40
C ASP A 74 -3.56 -0.78 10.48
N SER A 75 -4.84 -0.76 10.15
CA SER A 75 -5.90 -0.46 11.10
C SER A 75 -6.13 -1.58 12.12
N LEU A 76 -5.67 -2.79 11.82
CA LEU A 76 -5.87 -3.96 12.66
C LEU A 76 -4.55 -4.33 13.33
N GLU A 77 -4.59 -4.55 14.64
CA GLU A 77 -3.38 -4.76 15.43
C GLU A 77 -2.53 -5.92 14.92
N GLU A 78 -3.16 -7.06 14.62
CA GLU A 78 -2.43 -8.26 14.19
C GLU A 78 -1.67 -8.03 12.90
N THR A 79 -2.27 -7.33 11.95
CA THR A 79 -1.63 -7.09 10.65
C THR A 79 -0.80 -5.83 10.62
N SER A 80 -1.09 -4.84 11.47
CA SER A 80 -0.25 -3.65 11.59
C SER A 80 1.19 -4.01 11.97
N LYS A 81 1.35 -4.87 12.95
CA LYS A 81 2.68 -5.32 13.38
C LYS A 81 3.38 -6.10 12.26
N LEU A 82 2.62 -6.93 11.56
CA LEU A 82 3.17 -7.79 10.52
C LEU A 82 3.67 -6.99 9.33
N ILE A 83 2.91 -6.01 8.85
CA ILE A 83 3.34 -5.18 7.73
C ILE A 83 4.58 -4.35 8.07
N SER A 84 4.72 -3.96 9.32
CA SER A 84 5.91 -3.25 9.78
C SER A 84 7.13 -4.19 9.79
N LEU A 85 6.97 -5.39 10.33
CA LEU A 85 8.05 -6.39 10.39
C LEU A 85 8.49 -6.85 9.01
N LEU A 86 7.55 -6.98 8.07
CA LEU A 86 7.85 -7.42 6.72
C LEU A 86 8.42 -6.31 5.83
N GLY A 87 8.49 -5.08 6.34
CA GLY A 87 9.03 -3.97 5.58
C GLY A 87 8.14 -3.50 4.43
N ILE A 88 6.87 -3.83 4.47
CA ILE A 88 5.92 -3.44 3.41
C ILE A 88 5.12 -2.19 3.74
N TYR A 89 5.27 -1.65 4.95
CA TYR A 89 4.70 -0.35 5.29
C TYR A 89 5.43 0.73 4.48
N PRO A 90 4.70 1.67 3.86
CA PRO A 90 5.35 2.65 2.95
C PRO A 90 6.07 3.76 3.72
N ARG A 91 7.12 3.40 4.46
CA ARG A 91 7.85 4.30 5.36
C ARG A 91 8.42 5.50 4.62
N GLN A 92 9.01 5.27 3.45
CA GLN A 92 9.63 6.33 2.67
C GLN A 92 8.59 7.36 2.22
N PHE A 93 7.42 6.90 1.81
CA PHE A 93 6.32 7.77 1.41
C PHE A 93 5.79 8.58 2.61
N VAL A 94 5.60 7.92 3.75
CA VAL A 94 5.12 8.59 4.97
C VAL A 94 6.11 9.65 5.43
N ASP A 95 7.40 9.33 5.43
CA ASP A 95 8.43 10.28 5.84
C ASP A 95 8.48 11.47 4.89
N GLN A 96 8.28 11.23 3.60
CA GLN A 96 8.23 12.30 2.61
C GLN A 96 7.05 13.25 2.86
N ILE A 97 5.88 12.70 3.20
CA ILE A 97 4.71 13.50 3.55
C ILE A 97 5.01 14.36 4.78
N LYS A 98 5.60 13.77 5.81
CA LYS A 98 5.90 14.49 7.05
C LYS A 98 6.88 15.63 6.80
N LEU A 99 7.90 15.35 6.01
CA LEU A 99 8.92 16.37 5.69
C LEU A 99 8.30 17.52 4.89
N ALA A 100 7.49 17.20 3.89
CA ALA A 100 6.81 18.20 3.08
C ALA A 100 5.87 19.07 3.92
N ALA A 101 5.16 18.45 4.85
CA ALA A 101 4.24 19.16 5.75
C ALA A 101 5.01 20.12 6.67
N GLN A 102 6.17 19.70 7.20
CA GLN A 102 7.01 20.54 8.03
C GLN A 102 7.51 21.75 7.26
N GLU A 103 7.96 21.56 6.03
CA GLU A 103 8.41 22.66 5.19
C GLU A 103 7.29 23.69 4.96
N ARG A 104 6.06 23.20 4.76
CA ARG A 104 4.90 24.09 4.60
C ARG A 104 4.59 24.89 5.85
N GLN A 105 4.78 24.31 7.01
CA GLN A 105 4.53 24.98 8.29
C GLN A 105 5.57 26.02 8.65
N MET A 106 6.75 25.92 8.07
CA MET A 106 7.85 26.84 8.36
C MET A 106 7.80 28.12 7.54
N VAL A 107 6.88 28.23 6.61
CA VAL A 107 6.76 29.40 5.73
C VAL A 107 5.94 30.49 6.35
#